data_0688bcb47b1a125b6b5ff9bb65eeab18
#
_entry.id   0688bcb47b1a125b6b5ff9bb65eeab18
#
_cell.length_a   1.000
_cell.length_b   1.000
_cell.length_c   1.000
_cell.angle_alpha   90.00
_cell.angle_beta   90.00
_cell.angle_gamma   90.00
#
_symmetry.space_group_name_H-M   'P 1'
#
loop_
_entity.id
_entity.type
_entity.pdbx_description
1 polymer ?
#
loop_
_entity_poly.entity_id
_entity_poly.type
_entity_poly.pdbx_seq_one_letter_code
_entity_poly.pdbx_strand_id
1 'polypeptide(L)'
;GGGWDLGVVTALEFQAHPVGPEVYLPFVTYPLSEGLSVLGNLRDFALSAPREFGSIAVCWTYPRADAFPEELWGEQFIGIVGPYVGDAVEGERVCAPLLDLGTVLTDMSGVVPWVEAQRFFDEDYPRGRRYFWKSAYLDDLDADAASVLVDFAAHRPSPLTSLDLWINGGAIAGIASDATPIANRSAHFMVGIEANWDDPSQDDANTGWARDTAAALAPFARPGAYLNFDDLGDPMAVQLAHGTNH
;
A
#
# COMPACT_ATOMS: atom_id res chain seq x y z
N GLY A 1 13.56 -20.15 -7.84
CA GLY A 1 14.20 -19.06 -8.50
C GLY A 1 13.26 -17.86 -8.56
N GLY A 2 13.62 -16.81 -8.92
CA GLY A 2 12.98 -15.52 -8.97
C GLY A 2 13.89 -14.55 -8.26
N GLY A 3 14.57 -13.75 -8.98
CA GLY A 3 15.53 -12.82 -8.44
C GLY A 3 16.29 -12.19 -9.59
N TRP A 4 16.97 -11.14 -9.30
CA TRP A 4 17.73 -10.33 -10.22
C TRP A 4 18.97 -11.13 -10.70
N ASP A 5 19.41 -10.85 -11.91
CA ASP A 5 20.67 -11.31 -12.49
C ASP A 5 20.77 -12.82 -12.85
N LEU A 6 19.68 -13.58 -12.80
CA LEU A 6 19.70 -15.00 -13.16
C LEU A 6 19.45 -15.26 -14.66
N GLY A 7 18.95 -14.27 -15.40
CA GLY A 7 18.67 -14.39 -16.82
C GLY A 7 17.44 -13.60 -17.26
N VAL A 8 17.04 -13.81 -18.52
CA VAL A 8 15.83 -13.20 -19.10
C VAL A 8 14.68 -14.18 -18.98
N VAL A 9 13.61 -13.77 -18.28
CA VAL A 9 12.38 -14.56 -18.16
C VAL A 9 11.58 -14.42 -19.46
N THR A 10 11.33 -15.52 -20.14
CA THR A 10 10.58 -15.57 -21.40
C THR A 10 9.15 -16.06 -21.25
N ALA A 11 8.85 -16.77 -20.15
CA ALA A 11 7.51 -17.25 -19.84
C ALA A 11 7.36 -17.48 -18.34
N LEU A 12 6.15 -17.28 -17.85
CA LEU A 12 5.75 -17.59 -16.47
C LEU A 12 4.53 -18.52 -16.51
N GLU A 13 4.54 -19.54 -15.67
CA GLU A 13 3.41 -20.44 -15.46
C GLU A 13 2.93 -20.29 -14.02
N PHE A 14 1.62 -20.01 -13.85
CA PHE A 14 0.99 -19.79 -12.57
C PHE A 14 -0.08 -20.82 -12.28
N GLN A 15 -0.18 -21.25 -11.03
CA GLN A 15 -1.36 -21.94 -10.54
C GLN A 15 -2.44 -20.88 -10.27
N ALA A 16 -3.51 -20.89 -11.06
CA ALA A 16 -4.65 -20.00 -10.84
C ALA A 16 -5.48 -20.49 -9.64
N HIS A 17 -6.04 -19.55 -8.92
CA HIS A 17 -6.98 -19.79 -7.83
C HIS A 17 -8.37 -19.28 -8.22
N PRO A 18 -9.46 -19.95 -7.79
CA PRO A 18 -10.82 -19.46 -7.99
C PRO A 18 -11.00 -18.11 -7.28
N VAL A 19 -11.44 -17.11 -8.01
CA VAL A 19 -11.82 -15.79 -7.51
C VAL A 19 -12.89 -15.18 -8.40
N GLY A 20 -13.83 -14.43 -7.82
CA GLY A 20 -14.90 -13.80 -8.57
C GLY A 20 -15.99 -14.78 -9.06
N PRO A 21 -16.81 -14.38 -10.06
CA PRO A 21 -16.57 -13.23 -10.95
C PRO A 21 -16.67 -11.85 -10.30
N GLU A 22 -17.33 -11.74 -9.17
CA GLU A 22 -17.51 -10.52 -8.39
C GLU A 22 -16.83 -10.65 -7.03
N VAL A 23 -16.36 -9.53 -6.49
CA VAL A 23 -15.76 -9.40 -5.16
C VAL A 23 -16.36 -8.19 -4.46
N TYR A 24 -16.32 -8.16 -3.13
CA TYR A 24 -16.59 -6.94 -2.39
C TYR A 24 -15.32 -6.10 -2.32
N LEU A 25 -15.42 -4.84 -2.75
CA LEU A 25 -14.36 -3.85 -2.70
C LEU A 25 -14.73 -2.77 -1.68
N PRO A 26 -14.23 -2.81 -0.43
CA PRO A 26 -14.31 -1.66 0.43
C PRO A 26 -13.52 -0.50 -0.17
N PHE A 27 -14.10 0.69 -0.15
CA PHE A 27 -13.40 1.94 -0.42
C PHE A 27 -14.02 3.04 0.44
N VAL A 28 -13.43 3.25 1.58
CA VAL A 28 -13.86 4.22 2.60
C VAL A 28 -12.76 5.22 2.85
N THR A 29 -13.10 6.50 2.92
CA THR A 29 -12.12 7.57 3.13
C THR A 29 -12.37 8.34 4.42
N TYR A 30 -11.28 8.84 5.01
CA TYR A 30 -11.24 9.55 6.29
C TYR A 30 -10.37 10.79 6.20
N PRO A 31 -10.61 11.83 7.01
CA PRO A 31 -9.72 12.99 7.08
C PRO A 31 -8.30 12.57 7.51
N LEU A 32 -7.27 13.06 6.83
CA LEU A 32 -5.88 12.81 7.25
C LEU A 32 -5.61 13.33 8.68
N SER A 33 -6.34 14.35 9.12
CA SER A 33 -6.24 14.86 10.50
C SER A 33 -6.63 13.87 11.59
N GLU A 34 -7.40 12.82 11.25
CA GLU A 34 -7.75 11.70 12.14
C GLU A 34 -6.78 10.51 11.96
N GLY A 35 -5.68 10.70 11.24
CA GLY A 35 -4.80 9.63 10.78
C GLY A 35 -4.30 8.69 11.88
N LEU A 36 -3.94 9.22 13.05
CA LEU A 36 -3.47 8.38 14.15
C LEU A 36 -4.54 7.40 14.64
N SER A 37 -5.77 7.87 14.82
CA SER A 37 -6.88 7.03 15.26
C SER A 37 -7.31 6.04 14.16
N VAL A 38 -7.41 6.50 12.91
CA VAL A 38 -7.80 5.66 11.77
C VAL A 38 -6.78 4.54 11.55
N LEU A 39 -5.48 4.84 11.52
CA LEU A 39 -4.43 3.85 11.34
C LEU A 39 -4.32 2.88 12.53
N GLY A 40 -4.50 3.36 13.77
CA GLY A 40 -4.54 2.51 14.95
C GLY A 40 -5.71 1.53 14.93
N ASN A 41 -6.92 2.01 14.62
CA ASN A 41 -8.10 1.16 14.50
C ASN A 41 -7.99 0.17 13.33
N LEU A 42 -7.44 0.62 12.20
CA LEU A 42 -7.16 -0.26 11.06
C LEU A 42 -6.15 -1.35 11.41
N ARG A 43 -5.09 -1.02 12.13
CA ARG A 43 -4.10 -1.98 12.61
C ARG A 43 -4.76 -3.09 13.44
N ASP A 44 -5.61 -2.73 14.39
CA ASP A 44 -6.29 -3.70 15.25
C ASP A 44 -7.28 -4.57 14.47
N PHE A 45 -8.00 -3.99 13.50
CA PHE A 45 -8.83 -4.73 12.57
C PHE A 45 -7.99 -5.70 11.72
N ALA A 46 -6.92 -5.22 11.09
CA ALA A 46 -6.08 -5.98 10.17
C ALA A 46 -5.44 -7.22 10.82
N LEU A 47 -5.00 -7.12 12.08
CA LEU A 47 -4.41 -8.24 12.82
C LEU A 47 -5.41 -9.37 13.11
N SER A 48 -6.72 -9.08 13.07
CA SER A 48 -7.80 -10.05 13.29
C SER A 48 -8.55 -10.42 12.00
N ALA A 49 -8.25 -9.77 10.89
CA ALA A 49 -8.94 -9.97 9.62
C ALA A 49 -8.73 -11.39 9.06
N PRO A 50 -9.73 -11.95 8.38
CA PRO A 50 -9.60 -13.26 7.76
C PRO A 50 -8.63 -13.22 6.58
N ARG A 51 -8.20 -14.41 6.14
CA ARG A 51 -7.21 -14.59 5.07
C ARG A 51 -7.62 -13.95 3.74
N GLU A 52 -8.90 -13.86 3.49
CA GLU A 52 -9.50 -13.33 2.26
C GLU A 52 -9.45 -11.80 2.19
N PHE A 53 -9.19 -11.13 3.31
CA PHE A 53 -9.05 -9.68 3.36
C PHE A 53 -7.65 -9.27 2.94
N GLY A 54 -7.55 -8.44 1.90
CA GLY A 54 -6.33 -7.80 1.46
C GLY A 54 -6.62 -6.34 1.14
N SER A 55 -5.91 -5.41 1.78
CA SER A 55 -6.19 -3.99 1.64
C SER A 55 -4.95 -3.14 1.81
N ILE A 56 -5.06 -1.90 1.36
CA ILE A 56 -4.11 -0.82 1.63
C ILE A 56 -4.82 0.36 2.30
N ALA A 57 -4.10 1.06 3.16
CA ALA A 57 -4.46 2.41 3.56
C ALA A 57 -3.62 3.38 2.75
N VAL A 58 -4.26 4.18 1.91
CA VAL A 58 -3.61 5.15 1.02
C VAL A 58 -3.76 6.56 1.62
N CYS A 59 -2.67 7.17 2.03
CA CYS A 59 -2.67 8.60 2.37
C CYS A 59 -2.45 9.39 1.09
N TRP A 60 -3.51 10.07 0.62
CA TRP A 60 -3.46 10.76 -0.66
C TRP A 60 -4.19 12.11 -0.64
N THR A 61 -4.36 12.70 -1.83
CA THR A 61 -5.08 13.95 -2.04
C THR A 61 -6.19 13.71 -3.04
N TYR A 62 -7.42 14.15 -2.73
CA TYR A 62 -8.53 14.00 -3.65
C TYR A 62 -8.25 14.68 -4.99
N PRO A 63 -8.24 13.94 -6.09
CA PRO A 63 -8.09 14.51 -7.41
C PRO A 63 -9.36 15.29 -7.80
N ARG A 64 -9.22 16.22 -8.75
CA ARG A 64 -10.37 16.88 -9.37
C ARG A 64 -11.00 15.95 -10.40
N ALA A 65 -11.88 15.07 -9.96
CA ALA A 65 -12.53 14.07 -10.78
C ALA A 65 -14.01 13.94 -10.37
N ASP A 66 -14.87 13.65 -11.33
CA ASP A 66 -16.33 13.54 -11.14
C ASP A 66 -16.70 12.37 -10.19
N ALA A 67 -15.78 11.44 -9.95
CA ALA A 67 -15.97 10.36 -8.99
C ALA A 67 -16.02 10.82 -7.53
N PHE A 68 -15.55 12.03 -7.23
CA PHE A 68 -15.48 12.57 -5.87
C PHE A 68 -16.26 13.88 -5.74
N PRO A 69 -16.86 14.15 -4.55
CA PRO A 69 -17.50 15.42 -4.25
C PRO A 69 -16.57 16.61 -4.48
N GLU A 70 -17.05 17.67 -5.16
CA GLU A 70 -16.23 18.84 -5.47
C GLU A 70 -15.67 19.54 -4.23
N GLU A 71 -16.40 19.50 -3.11
CA GLU A 71 -16.00 20.07 -1.82
C GLU A 71 -14.78 19.36 -1.19
N LEU A 72 -14.44 18.16 -1.65
CA LEU A 72 -13.28 17.40 -1.17
C LEU A 72 -12.04 17.58 -2.08
N TRP A 73 -12.18 18.14 -3.27
CA TRP A 73 -11.07 18.25 -4.20
C TRP A 73 -9.88 19.03 -3.61
N GLY A 74 -8.72 18.41 -3.58
CA GLY A 74 -7.51 18.98 -3.00
C GLY A 74 -7.32 18.71 -1.50
N GLU A 75 -8.36 18.19 -0.82
CA GLU A 75 -8.23 17.78 0.57
C GLU A 75 -7.41 16.50 0.69
N GLN A 76 -6.67 16.38 1.80
CA GLN A 76 -5.88 15.18 2.11
C GLN A 76 -6.72 14.15 2.87
N PHE A 77 -6.61 12.90 2.49
CA PHE A 77 -7.39 11.81 3.08
C PHE A 77 -6.56 10.56 3.33
N ILE A 78 -7.12 9.65 4.13
CA ILE A 78 -6.73 8.25 4.20
C ILE A 78 -7.86 7.43 3.58
N GLY A 79 -7.57 6.71 2.50
CA GLY A 79 -8.50 5.78 1.87
C GLY A 79 -8.15 4.34 2.23
N ILE A 80 -9.14 3.57 2.70
CA ILE A 80 -8.98 2.13 2.90
C ILE A 80 -9.60 1.44 1.70
N VAL A 81 -8.77 0.75 0.91
CA VAL A 81 -9.22 0.12 -0.34
C VAL A 81 -8.50 -1.20 -0.58
N GLY A 82 -9.23 -2.18 -1.12
CA GLY A 82 -8.68 -3.47 -1.53
C GLY A 82 -9.72 -4.59 -1.45
N PRO A 83 -9.74 -5.53 -2.39
CA PRO A 83 -10.81 -6.50 -2.51
C PRO A 83 -10.79 -7.55 -1.39
N TYR A 84 -11.99 -7.90 -0.91
CA TYR A 84 -12.19 -9.14 -0.19
C TYR A 84 -12.28 -10.29 -1.21
N VAL A 85 -11.29 -11.19 -1.19
CA VAL A 85 -11.16 -12.29 -2.16
C VAL A 85 -11.93 -13.52 -1.66
N GLY A 86 -13.26 -13.45 -1.71
CA GLY A 86 -14.18 -14.48 -1.24
C GLY A 86 -15.60 -14.21 -1.73
N ASP A 87 -16.59 -14.76 -1.02
CA ASP A 87 -18.00 -14.44 -1.28
C ASP A 87 -18.28 -12.96 -1.01
N ALA A 88 -18.93 -12.26 -1.95
CA ALA A 88 -19.12 -10.83 -1.87
C ALA A 88 -20.01 -10.39 -0.69
N VAL A 89 -21.02 -11.18 -0.34
CA VAL A 89 -21.92 -10.90 0.82
C VAL A 89 -21.15 -11.06 2.13
N GLU A 90 -20.32 -12.10 2.22
CA GLU A 90 -19.43 -12.27 3.37
C GLU A 90 -18.37 -11.15 3.43
N GLY A 91 -17.87 -10.70 2.28
CA GLY A 91 -16.95 -9.56 2.18
C GLY A 91 -17.55 -8.27 2.73
N GLU A 92 -18.80 -7.95 2.39
CA GLU A 92 -19.52 -6.81 2.96
C GLU A 92 -19.61 -6.91 4.48
N ARG A 93 -19.98 -8.08 5.00
CA ARG A 93 -20.08 -8.31 6.45
C ARG A 93 -18.73 -8.18 7.17
N VAL A 94 -17.68 -8.74 6.61
CA VAL A 94 -16.33 -8.70 7.18
C VAL A 94 -15.76 -7.29 7.16
N CYS A 95 -15.99 -6.54 6.08
CA CYS A 95 -15.47 -5.19 5.90
C CYS A 95 -16.32 -4.11 6.58
N ALA A 96 -17.52 -4.42 7.09
CA ALA A 96 -18.37 -3.44 7.76
C ALA A 96 -17.66 -2.63 8.88
N PRO A 97 -16.77 -3.21 9.72
CA PRO A 97 -16.04 -2.43 10.73
C PRO A 97 -15.11 -1.35 10.15
N LEU A 98 -14.78 -1.42 8.87
CA LEU A 98 -14.00 -0.37 8.20
C LEU A 98 -14.76 0.96 8.12
N LEU A 99 -16.06 1.00 8.34
CA LEU A 99 -16.87 2.22 8.41
C LEU A 99 -16.78 2.92 9.78
N ASP A 100 -16.21 2.26 10.79
CA ASP A 100 -16.14 2.75 12.17
C ASP A 100 -14.71 3.14 12.59
N LEU A 101 -13.76 3.27 11.64
CA LEU A 101 -12.37 3.62 11.98
C LEU A 101 -12.18 5.09 12.37
N GLY A 102 -13.08 5.97 11.92
CA GLY A 102 -13.07 7.42 12.15
C GLY A 102 -14.28 8.09 11.50
N THR A 103 -14.19 9.40 11.26
CA THR A 103 -15.25 10.16 10.57
C THR A 103 -15.21 9.90 9.07
N VAL A 104 -16.19 9.18 8.54
CA VAL A 104 -16.25 8.85 7.11
C VAL A 104 -16.47 10.12 6.27
N LEU A 105 -15.59 10.37 5.29
CA LEU A 105 -15.77 11.40 4.26
C LEU A 105 -16.58 10.88 3.08
N THR A 106 -16.16 9.73 2.54
CA THR A 106 -16.91 9.03 1.48
C THR A 106 -16.89 7.52 1.73
N ASP A 107 -17.97 6.86 1.36
CA ASP A 107 -18.06 5.41 1.25
C ASP A 107 -18.45 5.06 -0.19
N MET A 108 -17.52 4.47 -0.92
CA MET A 108 -17.68 4.00 -2.30
C MET A 108 -17.56 2.47 -2.37
N SER A 109 -17.73 1.80 -1.24
CA SER A 109 -17.66 0.35 -1.13
C SER A 109 -18.80 -0.32 -1.91
N GLY A 110 -18.52 -1.49 -2.46
CA GLY A 110 -19.56 -2.24 -3.18
C GLY A 110 -19.07 -3.53 -3.81
N VAL A 111 -19.98 -4.23 -4.42
CA VAL A 111 -19.70 -5.43 -5.20
C VAL A 111 -19.29 -5.00 -6.60
N VAL A 112 -18.12 -5.43 -7.03
CA VAL A 112 -17.56 -5.11 -8.34
C VAL A 112 -17.04 -6.36 -9.05
N PRO A 113 -17.01 -6.38 -10.38
CA PRO A 113 -16.30 -7.41 -11.12
C PRO A 113 -14.83 -7.50 -10.71
N TRP A 114 -14.31 -8.71 -10.54
CA TRP A 114 -12.89 -8.92 -10.19
C TRP A 114 -11.92 -8.20 -11.13
N VAL A 115 -12.24 -8.17 -12.42
CA VAL A 115 -11.41 -7.48 -13.42
C VAL A 115 -11.35 -5.97 -13.18
N GLU A 116 -12.42 -5.36 -12.72
CA GLU A 116 -12.45 -3.94 -12.37
C GLU A 116 -11.68 -3.67 -11.08
N ALA A 117 -11.84 -4.52 -10.06
CA ALA A 117 -11.05 -4.41 -8.84
C ALA A 117 -9.54 -4.46 -9.10
N GLN A 118 -9.09 -5.33 -10.04
CA GLN A 118 -7.67 -5.40 -10.42
C GLN A 118 -7.13 -4.17 -11.16
N ARG A 119 -8.02 -3.37 -11.75
CA ARG A 119 -7.66 -2.20 -12.54
C ARG A 119 -7.91 -0.88 -11.81
N PHE A 120 -8.25 -0.97 -10.55
CA PHE A 120 -8.69 0.18 -9.74
C PHE A 120 -7.70 1.36 -9.78
N PHE A 121 -6.39 1.09 -9.79
CA PHE A 121 -5.34 2.10 -9.81
C PHE A 121 -4.69 2.31 -11.19
N ASP A 122 -5.18 1.71 -12.28
CA ASP A 122 -4.51 1.79 -13.59
C ASP A 122 -4.35 3.23 -14.10
N GLU A 123 -5.30 4.12 -13.81
CA GLU A 123 -5.30 5.51 -14.26
C GLU A 123 -4.40 6.41 -13.41
N ASP A 124 -4.05 6.00 -12.20
CA ASP A 124 -3.27 6.81 -11.26
C ASP A 124 -1.77 6.78 -11.56
N TYR A 125 -1.32 5.75 -12.30
CA TYR A 125 0.10 5.53 -12.63
C TYR A 125 0.38 5.56 -14.15
N PRO A 126 0.08 6.68 -14.85
CA PRO A 126 0.26 6.78 -16.29
C PRO A 126 1.75 6.76 -16.67
N ARG A 127 2.04 6.23 -17.86
CA ARG A 127 3.39 6.27 -18.41
C ARG A 127 3.86 7.70 -18.65
N GLY A 128 5.13 7.97 -18.34
CA GLY A 128 5.76 9.26 -18.59
C GLY A 128 5.72 10.24 -17.42
N ARG A 129 4.98 9.95 -16.37
CA ARG A 129 5.09 10.64 -15.08
C ARG A 129 6.43 10.32 -14.42
N ARG A 130 6.89 11.15 -13.53
CA ARG A 130 8.11 10.94 -12.74
C ARG A 130 7.76 10.16 -11.47
N TYR A 131 8.55 9.13 -11.19
CA TYR A 131 8.35 8.21 -10.07
C TYR A 131 9.67 7.99 -9.34
N PHE A 132 9.65 8.07 -8.02
CA PHE A 132 10.74 7.65 -7.15
C PHE A 132 10.15 7.03 -5.89
N TRP A 133 10.34 5.74 -5.73
CA TRP A 133 9.68 4.97 -4.68
C TRP A 133 10.69 4.36 -3.73
N LYS A 134 10.24 4.20 -2.49
CA LYS A 134 10.90 3.47 -1.42
C LYS A 134 9.90 2.58 -0.72
N SER A 135 10.39 1.60 0.07
CA SER A 135 9.52 0.76 0.89
C SER A 135 10.15 0.44 2.23
N ALA A 136 9.29 0.10 3.20
CA ALA A 136 9.71 -0.37 4.51
C ALA A 136 8.76 -1.48 4.99
N TYR A 137 9.31 -2.56 5.56
CA TYR A 137 8.50 -3.61 6.19
C TYR A 137 8.42 -3.39 7.68
N LEU A 138 7.21 -3.43 8.24
CA LEU A 138 6.93 -3.26 9.66
C LEU A 138 6.33 -4.54 10.24
N ASP A 139 6.79 -4.92 11.44
CA ASP A 139 6.16 -6.01 12.20
C ASP A 139 4.85 -5.58 12.83
N ASP A 140 4.79 -4.33 13.25
CA ASP A 140 3.63 -3.72 13.86
C ASP A 140 3.54 -2.25 13.44
N LEU A 141 2.37 -1.66 13.57
CA LEU A 141 2.11 -0.24 13.39
C LEU A 141 1.77 0.36 14.76
N ASP A 142 2.80 0.62 15.57
CA ASP A 142 2.61 1.32 16.84
C ASP A 142 2.31 2.82 16.62
N ALA A 143 1.99 3.51 17.72
CA ALA A 143 1.61 4.93 17.66
C ALA A 143 2.74 5.84 17.14
N ASP A 144 4.00 5.49 17.39
CA ASP A 144 5.15 6.28 16.95
C ASP A 144 5.38 6.10 15.46
N ALA A 145 5.32 4.87 14.94
CA ALA A 145 5.36 4.59 13.49
C ALA A 145 4.18 5.23 12.76
N ALA A 146 2.96 5.13 13.30
CA ALA A 146 1.78 5.78 12.74
C ALA A 146 1.93 7.31 12.71
N SER A 147 2.54 7.91 13.74
CA SER A 147 2.81 9.35 13.79
C SER A 147 3.76 9.79 12.68
N VAL A 148 4.81 9.02 12.41
CA VAL A 148 5.71 9.28 11.28
C VAL A 148 4.96 9.22 9.95
N LEU A 149 4.12 8.20 9.74
CA LEU A 149 3.33 8.08 8.50
C LEU A 149 2.41 9.29 8.30
N VAL A 150 1.67 9.68 9.33
CA VAL A 150 0.73 10.81 9.24
C VAL A 150 1.45 12.13 9.00
N ASP A 151 2.58 12.37 9.68
CA ASP A 151 3.36 13.60 9.51
C ASP A 151 3.92 13.73 8.08
N PHE A 152 4.57 12.69 7.58
CA PHE A 152 5.08 12.70 6.21
C PHE A 152 3.97 12.73 5.15
N ALA A 153 2.84 12.08 5.42
CA ALA A 153 1.67 12.16 4.56
C ALA A 153 1.10 13.59 4.48
N ALA A 154 1.10 14.34 5.59
CA ALA A 154 0.64 15.73 5.60
C ALA A 154 1.57 16.69 4.83
N HIS A 155 2.87 16.35 4.70
CA HIS A 155 3.89 17.20 4.12
C HIS A 155 4.41 16.70 2.76
N ARG A 156 3.60 15.98 2.01
CA ARG A 156 3.95 15.51 0.66
C ARG A 156 4.22 16.69 -0.27
N PRO A 157 5.31 16.67 -1.07
CA PRO A 157 5.66 17.80 -1.97
C PRO A 157 4.77 17.87 -3.21
N SER A 158 4.07 16.78 -3.56
CA SER A 158 3.18 16.71 -4.72
C SER A 158 1.82 16.11 -4.33
N PRO A 159 0.70 16.61 -4.84
CA PRO A 159 -0.62 16.00 -4.62
C PRO A 159 -0.77 14.63 -5.30
N LEU A 160 0.14 14.28 -6.23
CA LEU A 160 0.18 12.98 -6.91
C LEU A 160 0.91 11.93 -6.08
N THR A 161 1.69 12.34 -5.08
CA THR A 161 2.44 11.48 -4.17
C THR A 161 1.49 10.82 -3.19
N SER A 162 1.68 9.52 -2.94
CA SER A 162 0.97 8.78 -1.89
C SER A 162 1.94 8.18 -0.87
N LEU A 163 1.40 7.84 0.28
CA LEU A 163 2.07 7.05 1.31
C LEU A 163 1.11 5.93 1.70
N ASP A 164 1.49 4.71 1.36
CA ASP A 164 0.60 3.58 1.37
C ASP A 164 1.00 2.57 2.44
N LEU A 165 0.06 2.14 3.27
CA LEU A 165 0.25 1.06 4.22
C LEU A 165 -0.42 -0.20 3.67
N TRP A 166 0.37 -1.10 3.12
CA TRP A 166 -0.07 -2.40 2.64
C TRP A 166 -0.25 -3.36 3.80
N ILE A 167 -1.43 -3.96 3.91
CA ILE A 167 -1.72 -4.97 4.91
C ILE A 167 -1.27 -6.32 4.35
N ASN A 168 -0.16 -6.83 4.89
CA ASN A 168 0.36 -8.15 4.58
C ASN A 168 -0.24 -9.19 5.53
N GLY A 169 -0.44 -10.39 5.03
CA GLY A 169 -1.03 -11.46 5.85
C GLY A 169 -1.50 -12.60 4.96
N GLY A 170 -2.49 -13.33 5.42
CA GLY A 170 -3.16 -14.36 4.64
C GLY A 170 -2.19 -15.32 3.94
N ALA A 171 -2.28 -15.40 2.62
CA ALA A 171 -1.45 -16.28 1.80
C ALA A 171 0.03 -15.87 1.77
N ILE A 172 0.35 -14.59 1.86
CA ILE A 172 1.73 -14.08 1.83
C ILE A 172 2.50 -14.58 3.06
N ALA A 173 1.92 -14.42 4.25
CA ALA A 173 2.52 -14.83 5.52
C ALA A 173 2.55 -16.36 5.70
N GLY A 174 1.69 -17.09 4.99
CA GLY A 174 1.65 -18.57 5.01
C GLY A 174 2.79 -19.26 4.26
N ILE A 175 3.61 -18.51 3.51
CA ILE A 175 4.75 -19.06 2.77
C ILE A 175 6.01 -18.89 3.61
N ALA A 176 6.80 -19.98 3.76
CA ALA A 176 8.06 -19.94 4.50
C ALA A 176 9.02 -18.88 3.92
N SER A 177 9.72 -18.17 4.80
CA SER A 177 10.60 -17.06 4.43
C SER A 177 11.77 -17.44 3.51
N ASP A 178 12.15 -18.73 3.52
CA ASP A 178 13.20 -19.32 2.69
C ASP A 178 12.69 -19.96 1.38
N ALA A 179 11.37 -19.97 1.15
CA ALA A 179 10.78 -20.60 -0.04
C ALA A 179 11.00 -19.79 -1.33
N THR A 180 11.23 -18.49 -1.22
CA THR A 180 11.44 -17.58 -2.35
C THR A 180 12.43 -16.46 -1.96
N PRO A 181 12.94 -15.67 -2.92
CA PRO A 181 13.82 -14.53 -2.62
C PRO A 181 13.22 -13.43 -1.74
N ILE A 182 11.90 -13.41 -1.54
CA ILE A 182 11.23 -12.42 -0.68
C ILE A 182 11.35 -12.84 0.77
N ALA A 183 12.22 -12.17 1.55
CA ALA A 183 12.52 -12.54 2.94
C ALA A 183 11.46 -12.07 3.96
N ASN A 184 10.84 -10.91 3.74
CA ASN A 184 9.97 -10.23 4.73
C ASN A 184 8.48 -10.63 4.66
N ARG A 185 8.17 -11.88 4.28
CA ARG A 185 6.79 -12.37 4.14
C ARG A 185 5.96 -12.35 5.42
N SER A 186 6.61 -12.47 6.57
CA SER A 186 5.94 -12.46 7.88
C SER A 186 5.77 -11.06 8.49
N ALA A 187 6.23 -10.00 7.83
CA ALA A 187 5.91 -8.65 8.24
C ALA A 187 4.40 -8.40 8.06
N HIS A 188 3.75 -7.84 9.08
CA HIS A 188 2.31 -7.57 9.03
C HIS A 188 1.97 -6.43 8.08
N PHE A 189 2.89 -5.49 7.90
CA PHE A 189 2.69 -4.31 7.08
C PHE A 189 3.89 -4.05 6.16
N MET A 190 3.61 -3.42 5.02
CA MET A 190 4.62 -2.83 4.16
C MET A 190 4.19 -1.39 3.86
N VAL A 191 5.09 -0.45 4.08
CA VAL A 191 4.89 0.93 3.67
C VAL A 191 5.42 1.11 2.26
N GLY A 192 4.56 1.59 1.34
CA GLY A 192 4.94 2.13 0.05
C GLY A 192 5.11 3.64 0.16
N ILE A 193 6.28 4.14 -0.18
CA ILE A 193 6.62 5.57 -0.18
C ILE A 193 6.70 6.00 -1.62
N GLU A 194 5.60 6.49 -2.18
CA GLU A 194 5.40 6.61 -3.62
C GLU A 194 5.43 8.08 -4.05
N ALA A 195 6.65 8.64 -4.18
CA ALA A 195 6.80 9.98 -4.72
C ALA A 195 6.50 10.00 -6.21
N ASN A 196 5.44 10.74 -6.58
CA ASN A 196 4.91 10.87 -7.93
C ASN A 196 4.75 12.36 -8.25
N TRP A 197 5.27 12.84 -9.39
CA TRP A 197 5.18 14.24 -9.79
C TRP A 197 5.36 14.39 -11.31
N ASP A 198 5.03 15.57 -11.84
CA ASP A 198 5.11 15.83 -13.28
C ASP A 198 6.26 16.81 -13.64
N ASP A 199 6.54 17.82 -12.81
CA ASP A 199 7.51 18.86 -13.11
C ASP A 199 8.95 18.44 -12.74
N PRO A 200 9.88 18.34 -13.72
CA PRO A 200 11.28 17.98 -13.46
C PRO A 200 12.01 18.91 -12.48
N SER A 201 11.56 20.17 -12.34
CA SER A 201 12.16 21.11 -11.38
C SER A 201 11.92 20.70 -9.92
N GLN A 202 10.99 19.79 -9.67
CA GLN A 202 10.64 19.28 -8.33
C GLN A 202 11.33 17.96 -7.98
N ASP A 203 12.26 17.47 -8.81
CA ASP A 203 12.94 16.18 -8.59
C ASP A 203 13.60 16.08 -7.22
N ASP A 204 14.38 17.08 -6.82
CA ASP A 204 15.08 17.06 -5.54
C ASP A 204 14.12 17.06 -4.35
N ALA A 205 13.01 17.81 -4.42
CA ALA A 205 12.02 17.86 -3.35
C ALA A 205 11.32 16.51 -3.17
N ASN A 206 10.91 15.88 -4.27
CA ASN A 206 10.17 14.61 -4.23
C ASN A 206 11.07 13.42 -3.86
N THR A 207 12.26 13.34 -4.44
CA THR A 207 13.22 12.28 -4.09
C THR A 207 13.77 12.45 -2.67
N GLY A 208 13.99 13.70 -2.22
CA GLY A 208 14.37 14.02 -0.85
C GLY A 208 13.32 13.57 0.14
N TRP A 209 12.05 13.95 -0.08
CA TRP A 209 10.92 13.53 0.77
C TRP A 209 10.83 12.01 0.92
N ALA A 210 10.96 11.26 -0.18
CA ALA A 210 10.87 9.81 -0.12
C ALA A 210 12.04 9.18 0.68
N ARG A 211 13.25 9.72 0.55
CA ARG A 211 14.42 9.27 1.32
C ARG A 211 14.29 9.61 2.80
N ASP A 212 13.81 10.81 3.11
CA ASP A 212 13.61 11.26 4.49
C ASP A 212 12.52 10.46 5.19
N THR A 213 11.43 10.15 4.48
CA THR A 213 10.35 9.26 4.97
C THR A 213 10.91 7.86 5.30
N ALA A 214 11.68 7.27 4.38
CA ALA A 214 12.28 5.96 4.60
C ALA A 214 13.27 5.98 5.78
N ALA A 215 14.06 7.04 5.91
CA ALA A 215 14.98 7.22 7.04
C ALA A 215 14.24 7.37 8.39
N ALA A 216 13.13 8.11 8.41
CA ALA A 216 12.31 8.28 9.61
C ALA A 216 11.61 6.97 10.04
N LEU A 217 11.26 6.10 9.09
CA LEU A 217 10.67 4.79 9.37
C LEU A 217 11.70 3.72 9.74
N ALA A 218 12.98 3.93 9.46
CA ALA A 218 14.04 2.93 9.69
C ALA A 218 14.09 2.37 11.13
N PRO A 219 13.83 3.13 12.21
CA PRO A 219 13.81 2.60 13.58
C PRO A 219 12.71 1.55 13.83
N PHE A 220 11.64 1.56 13.03
CA PHE A 220 10.48 0.67 13.15
C PHE A 220 10.52 -0.48 12.14
N ALA A 221 11.40 -0.36 11.12
CA ALA A 221 11.43 -1.24 9.98
C ALA A 221 12.34 -2.46 10.20
N ARG A 222 11.94 -3.58 9.58
CA ARG A 222 12.84 -4.71 9.36
C ARG A 222 13.93 -4.35 8.34
N PRO A 223 15.12 -4.96 8.42
CA PRO A 223 16.08 -4.86 7.33
C PRO A 223 15.50 -5.34 6.00
N GLY A 224 15.79 -4.63 4.92
CA GLY A 224 15.35 -4.96 3.57
C GLY A 224 14.18 -4.11 3.09
N ALA A 225 13.94 -4.19 1.79
CA ALA A 225 12.90 -3.45 1.09
C ALA A 225 12.19 -4.34 0.09
N TYR A 226 11.05 -3.90 -0.44
CA TYR A 226 10.40 -4.53 -1.57
C TYR A 226 11.00 -3.99 -2.87
N LEU A 227 11.79 -4.81 -3.56
CA LEU A 227 12.60 -4.36 -4.70
C LEU A 227 11.81 -3.73 -5.85
N ASN A 228 10.54 -4.08 -6.02
CA ASN A 228 9.68 -3.44 -7.03
C ASN A 228 9.29 -2.01 -6.66
N PHE A 229 9.48 -1.62 -5.39
CA PHE A 229 9.19 -0.30 -4.83
C PHE A 229 10.47 0.38 -4.35
N ASP A 230 11.62 0.01 -4.87
CA ASP A 230 12.88 0.60 -4.40
C ASP A 230 13.78 1.04 -5.55
N ASP A 231 14.60 2.02 -5.28
CA ASP A 231 15.67 2.46 -6.16
C ASP A 231 16.77 1.38 -6.18
N LEU A 232 16.95 0.76 -7.34
CA LEU A 232 17.94 -0.30 -7.55
C LEU A 232 19.40 0.21 -7.58
N GLY A 233 19.63 1.49 -7.30
CA GLY A 233 20.94 2.10 -7.26
C GLY A 233 21.82 1.68 -6.08
N ASP A 234 21.22 1.03 -5.05
CA ASP A 234 21.95 0.53 -3.88
C ASP A 234 22.11 -0.99 -3.91
N PRO A 235 23.32 -1.54 -4.20
CA PRO A 235 23.57 -2.98 -4.16
C PRO A 235 23.28 -3.63 -2.80
N MET A 236 23.38 -2.87 -1.70
CA MET A 236 23.07 -3.35 -0.36
C MET A 236 21.56 -3.56 -0.19
N ALA A 237 20.71 -2.73 -0.81
CA ALA A 237 19.26 -2.89 -0.78
C ALA A 237 18.82 -4.24 -1.37
N VAL A 238 19.43 -4.65 -2.49
CA VAL A 238 19.17 -5.96 -3.12
C VAL A 238 19.55 -7.10 -2.18
N GLN A 239 20.73 -7.05 -1.56
CA GLN A 239 21.17 -8.08 -0.61
C GLN A 239 20.27 -8.17 0.61
N LEU A 240 19.85 -7.03 1.18
CA LEU A 240 18.96 -6.98 2.33
C LEU A 240 17.53 -7.45 2.00
N ALA A 241 17.04 -7.16 0.79
CA ALA A 241 15.72 -7.62 0.35
C ALA A 241 15.61 -9.15 0.25
N HIS A 242 16.69 -9.80 -0.11
CA HIS A 242 16.76 -11.26 -0.16
C HIS A 242 17.09 -11.91 1.19
N GLY A 243 17.67 -11.15 2.12
CA GLY A 243 18.08 -11.68 3.43
C GLY A 243 19.05 -12.86 3.25
N THR A 244 18.71 -13.99 3.91
CA THR A 244 19.47 -15.24 3.79
C THR A 244 19.16 -16.04 2.52
N ASN A 245 18.25 -15.59 1.68
CA ASN A 245 17.79 -16.29 0.47
C ASN A 245 18.56 -15.85 -0.80
N HIS A 246 19.66 -15.16 -0.62
CA HIS A 246 20.54 -14.65 -1.69
C HIS A 246 21.32 -15.75 -2.39
#